data_41e9e07409a2ad7dfff5b0054f3f29f3
#
_entry.id   41e9e07409a2ad7dfff5b0054f3f29f3
#
_cell.length_a   1.000
_cell.length_b   1.000
_cell.length_c   1.000
_cell.angle_alpha   90.00
_cell.angle_beta   90.00
_cell.angle_gamma   90.00
#
_symmetry.space_group_name_H-M   'P 1'
#
loop_
_entity.id
_entity.type
_entity.pdbx_description
1 polymer ?
#
loop_
_entity_poly.entity_id
_entity_poly.type
_entity_poly.pdbx_seq_one_letter_code
_entity_poly.pdbx_strand_id
1 'polypeptide(L)'
;MPRLNPLFLLSLTVALTAYMLSPTLRAFLTSVTTTLITSTSSKHTDSPKMKKPRMPVYFFSHGGPDVMYNKAHPVYPTLQHIGAEITSLAPTTILVFSAHWQSPSPTTISINAAPGPAPLIYDFSGFPLHYYSATYPNTGSPQLASRVCSLLFASYGSNISCVPTTDRGLDHGVWAGFHVAFNPSTNPLKVPLVQASLFRSEDPDAHYRLGAALSALRDEGVVIIGAGMSVHNLYDMSSDPRPMPYAVSFDDALKEAVEVSNVAERQDKMAQVCRRPDAKQAHPYMDHLMPIHVAAGAAGADRGKQLWTMKEGSFAWAQYRFGDVPKSVT
;
A
#
# COMPACT_ATOMS: atom_id res chain seq x y z
N MET A 1 -28.19 -30.05 -34.00
CA MET A 1 -28.03 -28.97 -35.01
C MET A 1 -26.86 -28.10 -34.56
N PRO A 2 -25.76 -28.00 -35.33
CA PRO A 2 -24.62 -27.15 -34.93
C PRO A 2 -25.02 -25.69 -35.07
N ARG A 3 -24.72 -24.91 -34.02
CA ARG A 3 -24.93 -23.45 -34.01
C ARG A 3 -23.88 -22.80 -34.91
N LEU A 4 -24.32 -22.12 -35.96
CA LEU A 4 -23.46 -21.32 -36.83
C LEU A 4 -22.87 -20.13 -36.06
N ASN A 5 -21.57 -19.92 -36.25
CA ASN A 5 -20.81 -18.84 -35.62
C ASN A 5 -21.37 -17.46 -36.02
N PRO A 6 -21.67 -16.55 -35.09
CA PRO A 6 -22.25 -15.24 -35.40
C PRO A 6 -21.40 -14.38 -36.35
N LEU A 7 -20.07 -14.60 -36.37
CA LEU A 7 -19.16 -13.94 -37.33
C LEU A 7 -19.40 -14.39 -38.78
N PHE A 8 -19.89 -15.63 -38.99
CA PHE A 8 -20.18 -16.16 -40.32
C PHE A 8 -21.49 -15.58 -40.85
N LEU A 9 -22.46 -15.34 -40.00
CA LEU A 9 -23.72 -14.68 -40.36
C LEU A 9 -23.51 -13.21 -40.71
N LEU A 10 -22.61 -12.52 -39.99
CA LEU A 10 -22.29 -11.10 -40.28
C LEU A 10 -21.57 -10.95 -41.62
N SER A 11 -20.66 -11.86 -41.96
CA SER A 11 -19.97 -11.84 -43.27
C SER A 11 -20.90 -12.13 -44.46
N LEU A 12 -21.89 -13.00 -44.28
CA LEU A 12 -22.88 -13.32 -45.33
C LEU A 12 -23.84 -12.14 -45.59
N THR A 13 -24.25 -11.41 -44.54
CA THR A 13 -25.12 -10.25 -44.63
C THR A 13 -24.41 -9.07 -45.34
N VAL A 14 -23.13 -8.84 -45.03
CA VAL A 14 -22.33 -7.80 -45.69
C VAL A 14 -22.10 -8.12 -47.16
N ALA A 15 -21.90 -9.40 -47.53
CA ALA A 15 -21.72 -9.82 -48.92
C ALA A 15 -23.01 -9.67 -49.75
N LEU A 16 -24.19 -9.99 -49.18
CA LEU A 16 -25.47 -9.82 -49.87
C LEU A 16 -25.85 -8.35 -50.06
N THR A 17 -25.55 -7.48 -49.09
CA THR A 17 -25.82 -6.04 -49.20
C THR A 17 -24.90 -5.37 -50.24
N ALA A 18 -23.66 -5.82 -50.38
CA ALA A 18 -22.72 -5.29 -51.36
C ALA A 18 -23.14 -5.62 -52.82
N TYR A 19 -23.88 -6.71 -53.02
CA TYR A 19 -24.33 -7.10 -54.39
C TYR A 19 -25.39 -6.15 -54.97
N MET A 20 -26.15 -5.45 -54.13
CA MET A 20 -27.23 -4.54 -54.53
C MET A 20 -26.78 -3.06 -54.65
N LEU A 21 -25.50 -2.75 -54.43
CA LEU A 21 -24.97 -1.37 -54.47
C LEU A 21 -24.39 -1.01 -55.84
N SER A 22 -24.33 0.30 -56.14
CA SER A 22 -23.77 0.81 -57.38
C SER A 22 -22.28 0.45 -57.57
N PRO A 23 -21.76 0.38 -58.81
CA PRO A 23 -20.35 0.01 -59.02
C PRO A 23 -19.33 0.87 -58.31
N THR A 24 -19.61 2.15 -58.11
CA THR A 24 -18.75 3.10 -57.38
C THR A 24 -18.71 2.82 -55.88
N LEU A 25 -19.82 2.40 -55.30
CA LEU A 25 -19.88 2.07 -53.86
C LEU A 25 -19.24 0.70 -53.57
N ARG A 26 -19.30 -0.23 -54.55
CA ARG A 26 -18.57 -1.52 -54.48
C ARG A 26 -17.06 -1.31 -54.46
N ALA A 27 -16.52 -0.43 -55.31
CA ALA A 27 -15.08 -0.12 -55.33
C ALA A 27 -14.63 0.53 -54.03
N PHE A 28 -15.44 1.39 -53.41
CA PHE A 28 -15.12 1.99 -52.11
C PHE A 28 -15.10 0.98 -50.97
N LEU A 29 -16.10 0.09 -50.90
CA LEU A 29 -16.17 -0.95 -49.86
C LEU A 29 -15.04 -1.99 -50.01
N THR A 30 -14.65 -2.34 -51.24
CA THR A 30 -13.53 -3.26 -51.50
C THR A 30 -12.20 -2.60 -51.08
N SER A 31 -12.03 -1.31 -51.34
CA SER A 31 -10.85 -0.54 -50.92
C SER A 31 -10.75 -0.46 -49.41
N VAL A 32 -11.83 -0.19 -48.70
CA VAL A 32 -11.86 -0.11 -47.22
C VAL A 32 -11.57 -1.47 -46.57
N THR A 33 -12.15 -2.57 -47.10
CA THR A 33 -11.87 -3.92 -46.56
C THR A 33 -10.44 -4.37 -46.84
N THR A 34 -9.85 -4.03 -48.00
CA THR A 34 -8.45 -4.36 -48.27
C THR A 34 -7.51 -3.56 -47.37
N THR A 35 -7.78 -2.29 -47.10
CA THR A 35 -7.00 -1.45 -46.20
C THR A 35 -7.08 -1.94 -44.76
N LEU A 36 -8.25 -2.42 -44.31
CA LEU A 36 -8.42 -3.00 -42.95
C LEU A 36 -7.71 -4.35 -42.81
N ILE A 37 -7.65 -5.18 -43.83
CA ILE A 37 -7.00 -6.49 -43.79
C ILE A 37 -5.47 -6.38 -43.89
N THR A 38 -4.96 -5.37 -44.61
CA THR A 38 -3.49 -5.14 -44.70
C THR A 38 -2.90 -4.43 -43.50
N SER A 39 -3.70 -3.71 -42.70
CA SER A 39 -3.24 -3.04 -41.48
C SER A 39 -3.10 -3.96 -40.27
N THR A 40 -3.60 -5.21 -40.32
CA THR A 40 -3.51 -6.16 -39.20
C THR A 40 -2.33 -7.10 -39.24
N SER A 41 -1.43 -7.00 -40.23
CA SER A 41 -0.24 -7.87 -40.32
C SER A 41 1.09 -7.15 -40.14
N SER A 42 1.16 -6.10 -39.33
CA SER A 42 2.43 -5.74 -38.70
C SER A 42 2.63 -6.71 -37.53
N LYS A 43 3.48 -7.71 -37.70
CA LYS A 43 4.09 -8.42 -36.58
C LYS A 43 4.84 -7.39 -35.77
N HIS A 44 4.15 -6.72 -34.83
CA HIS A 44 4.83 -6.18 -33.67
C HIS A 44 5.48 -7.39 -33.00
N THR A 45 6.76 -7.56 -33.22
CA THR A 45 7.59 -8.32 -32.28
C THR A 45 7.56 -7.49 -31.00
N ASP A 46 6.52 -7.72 -30.17
CA ASP A 46 6.59 -7.32 -28.79
C ASP A 46 7.82 -8.01 -28.20
N SER A 47 8.90 -7.25 -28.10
CA SER A 47 10.01 -7.64 -27.23
C SER A 47 9.34 -7.98 -25.89
N PRO A 48 9.64 -9.13 -25.27
CA PRO A 48 9.03 -9.49 -24.00
C PRO A 48 9.29 -8.34 -23.03
N LYS A 49 8.25 -7.57 -22.70
CA LYS A 49 8.35 -6.55 -21.66
C LYS A 49 8.81 -7.29 -20.42
N MET A 50 10.05 -7.08 -20.03
CA MET A 50 10.58 -7.67 -18.80
C MET A 50 9.59 -7.33 -17.69
N LYS A 51 8.98 -8.34 -17.11
CA LYS A 51 8.01 -8.16 -16.01
C LYS A 51 8.78 -7.43 -14.91
N LYS A 52 8.33 -6.22 -14.56
CA LYS A 52 8.95 -5.50 -13.45
C LYS A 52 8.92 -6.39 -12.21
N PRO A 53 9.97 -6.40 -11.41
CA PRO A 53 9.98 -7.18 -10.18
C PRO A 53 8.84 -6.70 -9.29
N ARG A 54 8.21 -7.65 -8.61
CA ARG A 54 7.15 -7.38 -7.66
C ARG A 54 7.68 -6.55 -6.50
N MET A 55 6.99 -5.45 -6.14
CA MET A 55 7.44 -4.56 -5.08
C MET A 55 7.35 -5.24 -3.71
N PRO A 56 8.35 -5.11 -2.83
CA PRO A 56 8.24 -5.48 -1.43
C PRO A 56 7.16 -4.67 -0.72
N VAL A 57 6.72 -5.15 0.45
CA VAL A 57 5.82 -4.43 1.36
C VAL A 57 6.59 -4.07 2.61
N TYR A 58 6.29 -2.91 3.20
CA TYR A 58 6.97 -2.45 4.40
C TYR A 58 5.99 -2.16 5.53
N PHE A 59 6.51 -2.25 6.75
CA PHE A 59 5.86 -1.70 7.93
C PHE A 59 6.86 -0.77 8.63
N PHE A 60 6.39 0.44 8.91
CA PHE A 60 7.13 1.47 9.62
C PHE A 60 6.54 1.67 11.01
N SER A 61 7.36 1.49 12.04
CA SER A 61 7.12 2.13 13.32
C SER A 61 7.54 3.59 13.19
N HIS A 62 6.53 4.48 13.08
CA HIS A 62 6.75 5.87 12.67
C HIS A 62 7.15 6.80 13.83
N GLY A 63 6.80 6.43 15.09
CA GLY A 63 7.03 7.24 16.26
C GLY A 63 6.21 8.54 16.29
N GLY A 64 6.54 9.42 17.23
CA GLY A 64 5.97 10.76 17.30
C GLY A 64 6.56 11.70 16.26
N PRO A 65 6.05 12.95 16.16
CA PRO A 65 6.57 13.94 15.21
C PRO A 65 8.01 14.38 15.51
N ASP A 66 8.51 14.11 16.71
CA ASP A 66 9.88 14.37 17.13
C ASP A 66 10.92 13.56 16.34
N VAL A 67 10.54 12.43 15.76
CA VAL A 67 11.44 11.60 14.94
C VAL A 67 12.10 12.40 13.82
N MET A 68 11.45 13.42 13.27
CA MET A 68 11.99 14.28 12.22
C MET A 68 13.22 15.10 12.66
N TYR A 69 13.26 15.47 13.94
CA TYR A 69 14.28 16.38 14.48
C TYR A 69 15.30 15.64 15.36
N ASN A 70 14.96 14.50 15.93
CA ASN A 70 15.84 13.71 16.77
C ASN A 70 16.75 12.79 15.95
N LYS A 71 17.76 13.40 15.30
CA LYS A 71 18.75 12.66 14.50
C LYS A 71 19.60 11.69 15.31
N ALA A 72 19.64 11.84 16.65
CA ALA A 72 20.36 10.95 17.55
C ALA A 72 19.55 9.67 17.87
N HIS A 73 18.25 9.66 17.63
CA HIS A 73 17.44 8.49 17.87
C HIS A 73 17.85 7.32 16.94
N PRO A 74 18.09 6.11 17.47
CA PRO A 74 18.60 4.98 16.67
C PRO A 74 17.73 4.58 15.49
N VAL A 75 16.42 4.89 15.49
CA VAL A 75 15.52 4.63 14.34
C VAL A 75 15.83 5.54 13.16
N TYR A 76 16.41 6.72 13.38
CA TYR A 76 16.61 7.73 12.35
C TYR A 76 17.42 7.19 11.15
N PRO A 77 18.66 6.67 11.35
CA PRO A 77 19.42 6.08 10.23
C PRO A 77 18.75 4.85 9.62
N THR A 78 17.98 4.11 10.41
CA THR A 78 17.23 2.94 9.91
C THR A 78 16.14 3.36 8.92
N LEU A 79 15.33 4.37 9.27
CA LEU A 79 14.32 4.91 8.36
C LEU A 79 14.95 5.50 7.09
N GLN A 80 16.08 6.21 7.21
CA GLN A 80 16.82 6.69 6.04
C GLN A 80 17.27 5.55 5.13
N HIS A 81 17.81 4.47 5.70
CA HIS A 81 18.24 3.29 4.94
C HIS A 81 17.07 2.62 4.21
N ILE A 82 15.94 2.40 4.91
CA ILE A 82 14.75 1.81 4.30
C ILE A 82 14.19 2.72 3.21
N GLY A 83 14.15 4.04 3.42
CA GLY A 83 13.72 5.00 2.42
C GLY A 83 14.60 4.99 1.17
N ALA A 84 15.92 4.88 1.32
CA ALA A 84 16.86 4.75 0.20
C ALA A 84 16.65 3.41 -0.55
N GLU A 85 16.43 2.32 0.19
CA GLU A 85 16.08 1.02 -0.39
C GLU A 85 14.81 1.14 -1.25
N ILE A 86 13.74 1.72 -0.73
CA ILE A 86 12.47 1.91 -1.47
C ILE A 86 12.68 2.78 -2.70
N THR A 87 13.41 3.87 -2.57
CA THR A 87 13.68 4.78 -3.71
C THR A 87 14.46 4.08 -4.81
N SER A 88 15.41 3.19 -4.46
CA SER A 88 16.20 2.41 -5.43
C SER A 88 15.36 1.44 -6.26
N LEU A 89 14.20 1.00 -5.73
CA LEU A 89 13.25 0.14 -6.44
C LEU A 89 12.51 0.87 -7.58
N ALA A 90 12.60 2.20 -7.64
CA ALA A 90 11.89 3.05 -8.58
C ALA A 90 10.37 2.72 -8.64
N PRO A 91 9.65 2.77 -7.50
CA PRO A 91 8.22 2.49 -7.48
C PRO A 91 7.49 3.48 -8.39
N THR A 92 6.28 3.10 -8.83
CA THR A 92 5.40 4.01 -9.57
C THR A 92 4.60 4.91 -8.63
N THR A 93 4.28 4.42 -7.43
CA THR A 93 3.45 5.11 -6.44
C THR A 93 3.66 4.45 -5.08
N ILE A 94 3.40 5.17 -3.99
CA ILE A 94 3.30 4.61 -2.64
C ILE A 94 1.86 4.64 -2.17
N LEU A 95 1.36 3.51 -1.66
CA LEU A 95 0.12 3.39 -0.92
C LEU A 95 0.44 3.16 0.56
N VAL A 96 -0.05 4.04 1.44
CA VAL A 96 0.19 3.93 2.87
C VAL A 96 -1.10 3.81 3.67
N PHE A 97 -1.10 2.90 4.66
CA PHE A 97 -2.15 2.75 5.65
C PHE A 97 -1.63 3.23 6.99
N SER A 98 -2.24 4.27 7.55
CA SER A 98 -1.80 4.89 8.80
C SER A 98 -2.70 4.51 9.97
N ALA A 99 -2.09 4.26 11.12
CA ALA A 99 -2.77 4.10 12.40
C ALA A 99 -3.67 5.30 12.77
N HIS A 100 -3.33 6.49 12.27
CA HIS A 100 -4.02 7.75 12.55
C HIS A 100 -5.24 8.00 11.67
N TRP A 101 -5.57 7.07 10.77
CA TRP A 101 -6.78 7.19 9.95
C TRP A 101 -7.62 5.93 9.99
N GLN A 102 -8.61 5.92 10.84
CA GLN A 102 -9.69 4.94 10.80
C GLN A 102 -10.88 5.50 10.01
N SER A 103 -11.48 4.67 9.18
CA SER A 103 -12.70 5.01 8.45
C SER A 103 -13.89 5.21 9.41
N PRO A 104 -15.02 5.77 8.94
CA PRO A 104 -16.19 5.96 9.81
C PRO A 104 -16.87 4.65 10.24
N SER A 105 -16.59 3.52 9.58
CA SER A 105 -17.25 2.23 9.87
C SER A 105 -16.31 1.03 9.68
N PRO A 106 -16.65 -0.16 10.23
CA PRO A 106 -15.87 -1.38 10.03
C PRO A 106 -15.96 -1.97 8.63
N THR A 107 -16.82 -1.43 7.77
CA THR A 107 -17.02 -1.90 6.38
C THR A 107 -16.71 -0.82 5.34
N THR A 108 -16.01 0.23 5.74
CA THR A 108 -15.63 1.31 4.84
C THR A 108 -14.12 1.47 4.82
N ILE A 109 -13.55 1.72 3.66
CA ILE A 109 -12.20 2.24 3.46
C ILE A 109 -12.33 3.61 2.81
N SER A 110 -11.79 4.62 3.45
CA SER A 110 -11.62 5.96 2.87
C SER A 110 -10.23 6.06 2.27
N ILE A 111 -10.10 6.70 1.11
CA ILE A 111 -8.82 6.83 0.40
C ILE A 111 -8.64 8.22 -0.17
N ASN A 112 -7.45 8.80 0.00
CA ASN A 112 -7.13 10.09 -0.56
C ASN A 112 -7.04 9.99 -2.09
N ALA A 113 -7.84 10.82 -2.77
CA ALA A 113 -7.94 10.87 -4.22
C ALA A 113 -7.63 12.26 -4.80
N ALA A 114 -7.05 13.16 -4.01
CA ALA A 114 -6.62 14.47 -4.50
C ALA A 114 -5.51 14.31 -5.56
N PRO A 115 -5.56 15.02 -6.68
CA PRO A 115 -4.52 14.93 -7.72
C PRO A 115 -3.26 15.73 -7.37
N GLY A 116 -3.39 16.73 -6.51
CA GLY A 116 -2.32 17.63 -6.10
C GLY A 116 -1.74 17.31 -4.71
N PRO A 117 -1.00 18.24 -4.14
CA PRO A 117 -0.47 18.09 -2.79
C PRO A 117 -1.60 18.07 -1.75
N ALA A 118 -1.56 17.06 -0.88
CA ALA A 118 -2.43 16.99 0.28
C ALA A 118 -1.86 17.88 1.42
N PRO A 119 -2.70 18.62 2.16
CA PRO A 119 -2.25 19.34 3.34
C PRO A 119 -1.75 18.35 4.41
N LEU A 120 -0.94 18.85 5.36
CA LEU A 120 -0.54 18.05 6.52
C LEU A 120 -1.55 18.21 7.65
N ILE A 121 -1.83 17.13 8.34
CA ILE A 121 -2.64 17.10 9.55
C ILE A 121 -1.69 17.00 10.74
N TYR A 122 -1.77 17.97 11.64
CA TYR A 122 -0.96 18.03 12.86
C TYR A 122 -1.78 17.47 14.02
N ASP A 123 -2.01 16.15 13.96
CA ASP A 123 -2.85 15.38 14.89
C ASP A 123 -2.10 14.96 16.16
N PHE A 124 -1.35 15.88 16.73
CA PHE A 124 -0.61 15.77 17.98
C PHE A 124 -0.70 17.07 18.79
N SER A 125 -0.32 17.04 20.06
CA SER A 125 -0.36 18.18 20.95
C SER A 125 0.84 18.20 21.91
N GLY A 126 1.13 19.37 22.49
CA GLY A 126 2.19 19.51 23.49
C GLY A 126 3.61 19.64 22.94
N PHE A 127 3.78 19.73 21.62
CA PHE A 127 5.08 19.93 20.96
C PHE A 127 5.42 21.41 20.77
N PRO A 128 6.71 21.75 20.60
CA PRO A 128 7.15 23.12 20.26
C PRO A 128 6.52 23.60 18.94
N LEU A 129 6.32 24.93 18.81
CA LEU A 129 5.60 25.54 17.67
C LEU A 129 6.16 25.17 16.29
N HIS A 130 7.47 24.97 16.16
CA HIS A 130 8.08 24.62 14.88
C HIS A 130 7.64 23.25 14.33
N TYR A 131 7.11 22.35 15.18
CA TYR A 131 6.52 21.09 14.72
C TYR A 131 5.22 21.31 13.93
N TYR A 132 4.44 22.34 14.30
CA TYR A 132 3.18 22.69 13.63
C TYR A 132 3.37 23.53 12.37
N SER A 133 4.61 23.84 12.02
CA SER A 133 4.98 24.51 10.76
C SER A 133 5.80 23.61 9.83
N ALA A 134 5.95 22.33 10.17
CA ALA A 134 6.60 21.36 9.30
C ALA A 134 5.88 21.27 7.95
N THR A 135 6.63 21.09 6.88
CA THR A 135 6.09 20.87 5.53
C THR A 135 6.65 19.59 4.96
N TYR A 136 5.86 18.92 4.13
CA TYR A 136 6.30 17.72 3.42
C TYR A 136 5.79 17.75 1.98
N PRO A 137 6.67 17.88 0.98
CA PRO A 137 6.29 17.87 -0.43
C PRO A 137 5.66 16.52 -0.79
N ASN A 138 4.46 16.55 -1.32
CA ASN A 138 3.74 15.34 -1.73
C ASN A 138 2.86 15.63 -2.95
N THR A 139 2.44 14.60 -3.62
CA THR A 139 1.42 14.66 -4.67
C THR A 139 0.58 13.39 -4.60
N GLY A 140 -0.69 13.48 -4.91
CA GLY A 140 -1.60 12.34 -4.85
C GLY A 140 -1.74 11.62 -6.19
N SER A 141 -2.60 10.59 -6.22
CA SER A 141 -2.94 9.82 -7.43
C SER A 141 -4.40 9.36 -7.41
N PRO A 142 -5.32 10.10 -8.05
CA PRO A 142 -6.69 9.64 -8.24
C PRO A 142 -6.77 8.29 -8.95
N GLN A 143 -5.83 8.01 -9.84
CA GLN A 143 -5.74 6.75 -10.58
C GLN A 143 -5.49 5.58 -9.64
N LEU A 144 -4.53 5.71 -8.70
CA LEU A 144 -4.30 4.67 -7.70
C LEU A 144 -5.50 4.53 -6.77
N ALA A 145 -6.11 5.64 -6.33
CA ALA A 145 -7.30 5.59 -5.48
C ALA A 145 -8.44 4.80 -6.17
N SER A 146 -8.72 5.09 -7.43
CA SER A 146 -9.71 4.35 -8.23
C SER A 146 -9.34 2.87 -8.38
N ARG A 147 -8.04 2.57 -8.60
CA ARG A 147 -7.56 1.19 -8.73
C ARG A 147 -7.72 0.40 -7.43
N VAL A 148 -7.42 1.01 -6.28
CA VAL A 148 -7.66 0.42 -4.95
C VAL A 148 -9.14 0.10 -4.76
N CYS A 149 -10.04 1.05 -5.04
CA CYS A 149 -11.48 0.81 -4.93
C CYS A 149 -11.96 -0.32 -5.84
N SER A 150 -11.44 -0.41 -7.06
CA SER A 150 -11.77 -1.50 -7.99
C SER A 150 -11.33 -2.87 -7.46
N LEU A 151 -10.15 -2.97 -6.84
CA LEU A 151 -9.65 -4.22 -6.26
C LEU A 151 -10.46 -4.63 -5.02
N LEU A 152 -10.82 -3.66 -4.18
CA LEU A 152 -11.67 -3.92 -3.02
C LEU A 152 -13.06 -4.39 -3.46
N PHE A 153 -13.66 -3.77 -4.46
CA PHE A 153 -14.93 -4.22 -5.02
C PHE A 153 -14.83 -5.63 -5.61
N ALA A 154 -13.76 -5.94 -6.34
CA ALA A 154 -13.53 -7.27 -6.90
C ALA A 154 -13.40 -8.36 -5.81
N SER A 155 -12.82 -8.02 -4.64
CA SER A 155 -12.59 -8.96 -3.56
C SER A 155 -13.78 -9.11 -2.61
N TYR A 156 -14.55 -8.06 -2.38
CA TYR A 156 -15.59 -7.99 -1.34
C TYR A 156 -16.99 -7.72 -1.90
N GLY A 157 -17.12 -7.35 -3.16
CA GLY A 157 -18.41 -6.90 -3.73
C GLY A 157 -18.93 -5.67 -2.99
N SER A 158 -20.22 -5.67 -2.66
CA SER A 158 -20.89 -4.62 -1.90
C SER A 158 -20.71 -4.71 -0.37
N ASN A 159 -19.97 -5.71 0.12
CA ASN A 159 -19.76 -5.89 1.58
C ASN A 159 -18.83 -4.83 2.17
N ILE A 160 -18.01 -4.19 1.33
CA ILE A 160 -17.12 -3.09 1.71
C ILE A 160 -17.33 -1.91 0.76
N SER A 161 -17.47 -0.71 1.34
CA SER A 161 -17.46 0.54 0.61
C SER A 161 -16.05 1.10 0.52
N CYS A 162 -15.60 1.49 -0.67
CA CYS A 162 -14.39 2.28 -0.86
C CYS A 162 -14.80 3.72 -1.22
N VAL A 163 -14.42 4.69 -0.38
CA VAL A 163 -14.86 6.08 -0.48
C VAL A 163 -13.67 6.98 -0.78
N PRO A 164 -13.48 7.42 -2.04
CA PRO A 164 -12.49 8.43 -2.37
C PRO A 164 -12.83 9.76 -1.70
N THR A 165 -11.82 10.45 -1.16
CA THR A 165 -11.94 11.81 -0.60
C THR A 165 -10.82 12.69 -1.13
N THR A 166 -11.08 14.00 -1.24
CA THR A 166 -10.12 14.98 -1.75
C THR A 166 -9.72 16.02 -0.70
N ASP A 167 -10.35 15.99 0.46
CA ASP A 167 -10.21 16.97 1.54
C ASP A 167 -9.37 16.46 2.73
N ARG A 168 -9.08 15.15 2.78
CA ARG A 168 -8.22 14.56 3.80
C ARG A 168 -6.76 14.84 3.50
N GLY A 169 -6.05 15.39 4.48
CA GLY A 169 -4.60 15.56 4.45
C GLY A 169 -3.82 14.29 4.83
N LEU A 170 -2.49 14.39 4.83
CA LEU A 170 -1.61 13.37 5.38
C LEU A 170 -1.45 13.58 6.90
N ASP A 171 -1.68 12.56 7.72
CA ASP A 171 -1.46 12.62 9.16
C ASP A 171 0.01 12.39 9.53
N HIS A 172 0.40 12.70 10.78
CA HIS A 172 1.80 12.61 11.19
C HIS A 172 2.33 11.18 11.24
N GLY A 173 1.48 10.18 11.39
CA GLY A 173 1.86 8.78 11.24
C GLY A 173 2.44 8.46 9.87
N VAL A 174 2.12 9.27 8.86
CA VAL A 174 2.74 9.21 7.53
C VAL A 174 3.88 10.20 7.41
N TRP A 175 3.58 11.52 7.48
CA TRP A 175 4.56 12.50 7.03
C TRP A 175 5.76 12.64 7.96
N ALA A 176 5.67 12.34 9.27
CA ALA A 176 6.80 12.46 10.17
C ALA A 176 7.88 11.41 9.87
N GLY A 177 7.51 10.13 9.80
CA GLY A 177 8.43 9.06 9.42
C GLY A 177 8.95 9.20 7.97
N PHE A 178 8.08 9.65 7.07
CA PHE A 178 8.45 9.88 5.66
C PHE A 178 9.41 11.07 5.49
N HIS A 179 9.34 12.08 6.35
CA HIS A 179 10.31 13.17 6.36
C HIS A 179 11.74 12.69 6.65
N VAL A 180 11.88 11.57 7.35
CA VAL A 180 13.18 10.93 7.59
C VAL A 180 13.54 9.97 6.44
N ALA A 181 12.66 9.05 6.11
CA ALA A 181 12.89 8.01 5.10
C ALA A 181 13.05 8.60 3.69
N PHE A 182 12.19 9.55 3.34
CA PHE A 182 12.18 10.24 2.04
C PHE A 182 12.44 11.74 2.26
N ASN A 183 13.59 12.03 2.86
CA ASN A 183 13.96 13.40 3.22
C ASN A 183 13.96 14.32 1.99
N PRO A 184 13.22 15.46 2.03
CA PRO A 184 13.07 16.33 0.87
C PRO A 184 14.39 16.85 0.27
N SER A 185 15.46 16.92 1.07
CA SER A 185 16.77 17.43 0.63
C SER A 185 17.72 16.34 0.15
N THR A 186 17.68 15.14 0.75
CA THR A 186 18.69 14.10 0.50
C THR A 186 18.16 12.87 -0.23
N ASN A 187 16.89 12.55 -0.08
CA ASN A 187 16.21 11.41 -0.74
C ASN A 187 14.73 11.74 -1.04
N PRO A 188 14.42 12.78 -1.84
CA PRO A 188 13.05 13.23 -2.05
C PRO A 188 12.18 12.16 -2.71
N LEU A 189 10.97 11.98 -2.20
CA LEU A 189 9.97 11.14 -2.84
C LEU A 189 9.50 11.78 -4.14
N LYS A 190 9.79 11.14 -5.27
CA LYS A 190 9.49 11.64 -6.62
C LYS A 190 8.24 11.02 -7.25
N VAL A 191 7.53 10.20 -6.50
CA VAL A 191 6.34 9.48 -6.96
C VAL A 191 5.13 9.87 -6.11
N PRO A 192 3.91 9.72 -6.62
CA PRO A 192 2.71 10.01 -5.85
C PRO A 192 2.63 9.18 -4.56
N LEU A 193 2.02 9.78 -3.54
CA LEU A 193 1.76 9.21 -2.23
C LEU A 193 0.26 9.23 -1.97
N VAL A 194 -0.35 8.08 -1.79
CA VAL A 194 -1.78 7.93 -1.49
C VAL A 194 -1.93 7.31 -0.12
N GLN A 195 -2.63 7.99 0.77
CA GLN A 195 -3.00 7.45 2.07
C GLN A 195 -4.40 6.86 2.01
N ALA A 196 -4.58 5.69 2.62
CA ALA A 196 -5.87 5.04 2.82
C ALA A 196 -6.10 4.78 4.32
N SER A 197 -7.36 4.74 4.72
CA SER A 197 -7.76 4.46 6.09
C SER A 197 -7.65 2.98 6.42
N LEU A 198 -7.59 2.69 7.71
CA LEU A 198 -7.92 1.39 8.28
C LEU A 198 -9.45 1.25 8.41
N PHE A 199 -9.95 0.05 8.63
CA PHE A 199 -11.30 -0.15 9.15
C PHE A 199 -11.42 0.41 10.57
N ARG A 200 -12.60 0.88 10.95
CA ARG A 200 -12.91 1.18 12.36
C ARG A 200 -13.18 -0.11 13.12
N SER A 201 -12.14 -0.89 13.31
CA SER A 201 -12.17 -2.21 13.91
C SER A 201 -10.80 -2.57 14.45
N GLU A 202 -10.75 -3.35 15.52
CA GLU A 202 -9.54 -4.00 16.03
C GLU A 202 -9.39 -5.45 15.51
N ASP A 203 -10.11 -5.83 14.46
CA ASP A 203 -10.05 -7.18 13.87
C ASP A 203 -8.80 -7.35 13.00
N PRO A 204 -7.79 -8.12 13.45
CA PRO A 204 -6.56 -8.35 12.70
C PRO A 204 -6.80 -9.10 11.39
N ASP A 205 -7.77 -10.03 11.36
CA ASP A 205 -8.08 -10.81 10.18
C ASP A 205 -8.74 -9.95 9.08
N ALA A 206 -9.59 -8.99 9.46
CA ALA A 206 -10.17 -8.05 8.52
C ALA A 206 -9.08 -7.19 7.86
N HIS A 207 -8.11 -6.69 8.65
CA HIS A 207 -6.98 -5.90 8.13
C HIS A 207 -6.01 -6.74 7.31
N TYR A 208 -5.78 -8.00 7.68
CA TYR A 208 -4.96 -8.91 6.86
C TYR A 208 -5.62 -9.15 5.49
N ARG A 209 -6.93 -9.43 5.46
CA ARG A 209 -7.68 -9.60 4.21
C ARG A 209 -7.73 -8.33 3.37
N LEU A 210 -7.79 -7.14 4.00
CA LEU A 210 -7.67 -5.86 3.31
C LEU A 210 -6.37 -5.78 2.51
N GLY A 211 -5.25 -6.08 3.15
CA GLY A 211 -3.95 -6.14 2.48
C GLY A 211 -3.91 -7.16 1.36
N ALA A 212 -4.41 -8.38 1.60
CA ALA A 212 -4.43 -9.45 0.61
C ALA A 212 -5.20 -9.07 -0.67
N ALA A 213 -6.32 -8.34 -0.53
CA ALA A 213 -7.11 -7.83 -1.65
C ALA A 213 -6.32 -6.84 -2.54
N LEU A 214 -5.31 -6.18 -1.99
CA LEU A 214 -4.49 -5.18 -2.67
C LEU A 214 -3.14 -5.70 -3.15
N SER A 215 -2.84 -6.97 -2.93
CA SER A 215 -1.55 -7.58 -3.24
C SER A 215 -1.13 -7.44 -4.72
N ALA A 216 -2.09 -7.38 -5.65
CA ALA A 216 -1.84 -7.20 -7.08
C ALA A 216 -1.18 -5.86 -7.44
N LEU A 217 -1.39 -4.80 -6.65
CA LEU A 217 -0.77 -3.48 -6.86
C LEU A 217 0.75 -3.55 -6.88
N ARG A 218 1.33 -4.49 -6.18
CA ARG A 218 2.79 -4.72 -6.11
C ARG A 218 3.38 -5.09 -7.48
N ASP A 219 2.64 -5.85 -8.29
CA ASP A 219 3.01 -6.20 -9.67
C ASP A 219 2.85 -5.00 -10.61
N GLU A 220 2.08 -3.98 -10.20
CA GLU A 220 1.87 -2.71 -10.91
C GLU A 220 2.93 -1.65 -10.53
N GLY A 221 3.91 -2.03 -9.68
CA GLY A 221 4.99 -1.16 -9.22
C GLY A 221 4.63 -0.29 -8.02
N VAL A 222 3.54 -0.57 -7.33
CA VAL A 222 3.13 0.15 -6.11
C VAL A 222 3.82 -0.45 -4.90
N VAL A 223 4.51 0.37 -4.11
CA VAL A 223 4.97 -0.01 -2.77
C VAL A 223 3.85 0.23 -1.77
N ILE A 224 3.51 -0.79 -1.00
CA ILE A 224 2.51 -0.72 0.07
C ILE A 224 3.25 -0.59 1.40
N ILE A 225 2.85 0.38 2.23
CA ILE A 225 3.45 0.64 3.54
C ILE A 225 2.34 0.64 4.60
N GLY A 226 2.53 -0.13 5.67
CA GLY A 226 1.78 0.05 6.91
C GLY A 226 2.55 0.99 7.83
N ALA A 227 1.94 2.07 8.31
CA ALA A 227 2.54 3.02 9.23
C ALA A 227 1.82 2.95 10.59
N GLY A 228 2.53 2.47 11.60
CA GLY A 228 2.01 2.27 12.95
C GLY A 228 3.15 2.18 13.97
N MET A 229 3.02 1.31 14.97
CA MET A 229 4.07 0.96 15.93
C MET A 229 3.96 -0.51 16.30
N SER A 230 5.08 -1.20 16.51
CA SER A 230 5.05 -2.61 16.96
C SER A 230 4.64 -2.76 18.42
N VAL A 231 4.89 -1.75 19.25
CA VAL A 231 4.30 -1.58 20.60
C VAL A 231 4.02 -0.09 20.80
N HIS A 232 2.81 0.24 21.30
CA HIS A 232 2.37 1.61 21.47
C HIS A 232 1.46 1.76 22.69
N ASN A 233 2.02 2.19 23.83
CA ASN A 233 1.24 2.50 25.02
C ASN A 233 1.62 3.87 25.60
N LEU A 234 0.81 4.87 25.30
CA LEU A 234 0.99 6.24 25.79
C LEU A 234 0.65 6.40 27.28
N TYR A 235 -0.12 5.46 27.87
CA TYR A 235 -0.50 5.55 29.29
C TYR A 235 0.65 5.23 30.23
N ASP A 236 1.62 4.40 29.78
CA ASP A 236 2.80 4.02 30.57
C ASP A 236 4.06 4.82 30.17
N MET A 237 3.89 5.94 29.45
CA MET A 237 5.03 6.80 29.10
C MET A 237 5.73 7.31 30.36
N SER A 238 7.03 7.16 30.36
CA SER A 238 7.89 7.66 31.43
C SER A 238 9.22 8.19 30.86
N SER A 239 10.00 8.89 31.68
CA SER A 239 11.35 9.30 31.32
C SER A 239 12.39 8.18 31.47
N ASP A 240 12.01 7.02 32.01
CA ASP A 240 12.86 5.85 32.08
C ASP A 240 12.88 5.12 30.73
N PRO A 241 14.04 5.06 30.03
CA PRO A 241 14.12 4.41 28.74
C PRO A 241 14.14 2.88 28.81
N ARG A 242 14.25 2.30 30.02
CA ARG A 242 14.26 0.84 30.17
C ARG A 242 12.95 0.25 29.66
N PRO A 243 13.01 -0.76 28.76
CA PRO A 243 11.80 -1.30 28.15
C PRO A 243 10.91 -1.98 29.19
N MET A 244 9.62 -1.74 29.10
CA MET A 244 8.62 -2.46 29.89
C MET A 244 8.63 -3.94 29.49
N PRO A 245 8.43 -4.88 30.45
CA PRO A 245 8.44 -6.32 30.15
C PRO A 245 7.49 -6.72 29.01
N TYR A 246 6.30 -6.13 28.97
CA TYR A 246 5.34 -6.39 27.90
C TYR A 246 5.82 -5.86 26.54
N ALA A 247 6.57 -4.76 26.50
CA ALA A 247 7.09 -4.23 25.25
C ALA A 247 8.12 -5.18 24.62
N VAL A 248 8.93 -5.83 25.46
CA VAL A 248 9.89 -6.85 25.02
C VAL A 248 9.14 -8.09 24.53
N SER A 249 8.27 -8.65 25.37
CA SER A 249 7.63 -9.94 25.09
C SER A 249 6.65 -9.86 23.91
N PHE A 250 5.98 -8.72 23.73
CA PHE A 250 5.05 -8.52 22.63
C PHE A 250 5.77 -8.32 21.29
N ASP A 251 6.82 -7.46 21.24
CA ASP A 251 7.61 -7.23 20.02
C ASP A 251 8.30 -8.52 19.54
N ASP A 252 8.82 -9.34 20.47
CA ASP A 252 9.43 -10.63 20.13
C ASP A 252 8.38 -11.61 19.57
N ALA A 253 7.20 -11.70 20.19
CA ALA A 253 6.11 -12.54 19.69
C ALA A 253 5.57 -12.06 18.31
N LEU A 254 5.50 -10.74 18.11
CA LEU A 254 5.11 -10.16 16.81
C LEU A 254 6.13 -10.53 15.74
N LYS A 255 7.43 -10.44 16.03
CA LYS A 255 8.49 -10.87 15.11
C LYS A 255 8.32 -12.33 14.70
N GLU A 256 8.16 -13.23 15.69
CA GLU A 256 7.98 -14.66 15.42
C GLU A 256 6.78 -14.92 14.50
N ALA A 257 5.66 -14.23 14.75
CA ALA A 257 4.45 -14.38 13.94
C ALA A 257 4.63 -13.85 12.51
N VAL A 258 5.27 -12.69 12.35
CA VAL A 258 5.52 -12.06 11.03
C VAL A 258 6.47 -12.88 10.17
N GLU A 259 7.46 -13.53 10.76
CA GLU A 259 8.50 -14.28 10.05
C GLU A 259 8.06 -15.71 9.65
N VAL A 260 6.84 -16.13 9.99
CA VAL A 260 6.26 -17.40 9.52
C VAL A 260 6.13 -17.40 7.99
N SER A 261 6.65 -18.44 7.36
CA SER A 261 6.68 -18.52 5.89
C SER A 261 5.34 -18.96 5.28
N ASN A 262 4.59 -19.83 5.98
CA ASN A 262 3.26 -20.26 5.52
C ASN A 262 2.25 -19.13 5.71
N VAL A 263 1.51 -18.79 4.66
CA VAL A 263 0.60 -17.61 4.64
C VAL A 263 -0.55 -17.76 5.63
N ALA A 264 -1.20 -18.93 5.66
CA ALA A 264 -2.34 -19.14 6.55
C ALA A 264 -1.89 -19.21 8.02
N GLU A 265 -0.76 -19.87 8.29
CA GLU A 265 -0.17 -19.94 9.63
C GLU A 265 0.28 -18.55 10.10
N ARG A 266 0.88 -17.74 9.21
CA ARG A 266 1.26 -16.36 9.54
C ARG A 266 0.06 -15.52 9.93
N GLN A 267 -1.04 -15.57 9.15
CA GLN A 267 -2.26 -14.86 9.49
C GLN A 267 -2.79 -15.28 10.86
N ASP A 268 -2.86 -16.59 11.12
CA ASP A 268 -3.35 -17.11 12.42
C ASP A 268 -2.43 -16.71 13.58
N LYS A 269 -1.11 -16.84 13.42
CA LYS A 269 -0.13 -16.43 14.43
C LYS A 269 -0.20 -14.94 14.74
N MET A 270 -0.31 -14.09 13.72
CA MET A 270 -0.46 -12.65 13.90
C MET A 270 -1.77 -12.30 14.61
N ALA A 271 -2.88 -12.99 14.29
CA ALA A 271 -4.13 -12.82 15.01
C ALA A 271 -4.03 -13.31 16.48
N GLN A 272 -3.27 -14.37 16.74
CA GLN A 272 -3.01 -14.85 18.11
C GLN A 272 -2.21 -13.83 18.93
N VAL A 273 -1.25 -13.11 18.32
CA VAL A 273 -0.51 -12.03 19.01
C VAL A 273 -1.46 -10.99 19.59
N CYS A 274 -2.54 -10.62 18.89
CA CYS A 274 -3.54 -9.68 19.39
C CYS A 274 -4.37 -10.22 20.60
N ARG A 275 -4.33 -11.53 20.84
CA ARG A 275 -5.08 -12.19 21.93
C ARG A 275 -4.20 -12.58 23.11
N ARG A 276 -2.92 -12.23 23.08
CA ARG A 276 -1.97 -12.50 24.19
C ARG A 276 -2.40 -11.75 25.45
N PRO A 277 -2.05 -12.28 26.63
CA PRO A 277 -2.36 -11.59 27.91
C PRO A 277 -1.75 -10.18 28.02
N ASP A 278 -0.61 -9.95 27.38
CA ASP A 278 0.10 -8.66 27.36
C ASP A 278 -0.34 -7.73 26.23
N ALA A 279 -1.25 -8.17 25.34
CA ALA A 279 -1.65 -7.40 24.16
C ALA A 279 -2.27 -6.04 24.49
N LYS A 280 -3.12 -5.98 25.51
CA LYS A 280 -3.74 -4.70 25.94
C LYS A 280 -2.81 -3.81 26.75
N GLN A 281 -1.71 -4.35 27.28
CA GLN A 281 -0.63 -3.54 27.84
C GLN A 281 0.25 -2.96 26.71
N ALA A 282 0.58 -3.77 25.72
CA ALA A 282 1.37 -3.33 24.57
C ALA A 282 0.60 -2.34 23.68
N HIS A 283 -0.70 -2.57 23.53
CA HIS A 283 -1.62 -1.76 22.71
C HIS A 283 -2.95 -1.61 23.45
N PRO A 284 -3.15 -0.57 24.26
CA PRO A 284 -4.46 -0.25 24.85
C PRO A 284 -5.55 -0.11 23.77
N TYR A 285 -5.18 0.45 22.62
CA TYR A 285 -5.93 0.47 21.37
C TYR A 285 -5.06 -0.18 20.28
N MET A 286 -5.67 -1.00 19.43
CA MET A 286 -4.95 -1.78 18.40
C MET A 286 -4.70 -1.01 17.10
N ASP A 287 -5.09 0.25 17.01
CA ASP A 287 -4.95 1.07 15.81
C ASP A 287 -3.51 1.08 15.26
N HIS A 288 -2.51 1.24 16.14
CA HIS A 288 -1.10 1.25 15.75
C HIS A 288 -0.55 -0.12 15.36
N LEU A 289 -1.24 -1.21 15.71
CA LEU A 289 -0.86 -2.56 15.30
C LEU A 289 -1.52 -2.99 13.97
N MET A 290 -2.72 -2.48 13.66
CA MET A 290 -3.45 -2.91 12.46
C MET A 290 -2.69 -2.70 11.14
N PRO A 291 -1.88 -1.65 10.95
CA PRO A 291 -1.13 -1.46 9.71
C PRO A 291 -0.18 -2.61 9.36
N ILE A 292 0.38 -3.33 10.35
CA ILE A 292 1.25 -4.48 10.05
C ILE A 292 0.45 -5.68 9.52
N HIS A 293 -0.81 -5.83 9.94
CA HIS A 293 -1.70 -6.87 9.40
C HIS A 293 -2.04 -6.58 7.93
N VAL A 294 -2.28 -5.30 7.58
CA VAL A 294 -2.45 -4.90 6.17
C VAL A 294 -1.18 -5.21 5.38
N ALA A 295 -0.01 -4.84 5.90
CA ALA A 295 1.27 -5.10 5.24
C ALA A 295 1.50 -6.61 5.01
N ALA A 296 1.28 -7.43 6.03
CA ALA A 296 1.45 -8.88 5.96
C ALA A 296 0.46 -9.54 4.97
N GLY A 297 -0.78 -9.05 4.91
CA GLY A 297 -1.77 -9.50 3.94
C GLY A 297 -1.37 -9.15 2.51
N ALA A 298 -0.93 -7.90 2.27
CA ALA A 298 -0.47 -7.44 0.96
C ALA A 298 0.78 -8.20 0.47
N ALA A 299 1.58 -8.73 1.39
CA ALA A 299 2.75 -9.54 1.08
C ALA A 299 2.41 -10.84 0.35
N GLY A 300 1.23 -11.43 0.63
CA GLY A 300 0.87 -12.73 0.08
C GLY A 300 1.86 -13.81 0.53
N ALA A 301 2.47 -14.52 -0.41
CA ALA A 301 3.43 -15.60 -0.12
C ALA A 301 4.84 -15.11 0.30
N ASP A 302 5.13 -13.83 0.16
CA ASP A 302 6.44 -13.30 0.52
C ASP A 302 6.66 -13.35 2.03
N ARG A 303 7.85 -13.78 2.43
CA ARG A 303 8.24 -13.89 3.83
C ARG A 303 8.45 -12.51 4.45
N GLY A 304 7.95 -12.34 5.68
CA GLY A 304 8.28 -11.20 6.53
C GLY A 304 9.68 -11.32 7.14
N LYS A 305 10.32 -10.19 7.34
CA LYS A 305 11.61 -10.07 8.01
C LYS A 305 11.63 -8.81 8.86
N GLN A 306 11.96 -8.95 10.14
CA GLN A 306 12.30 -7.80 10.97
C GLN A 306 13.65 -7.24 10.51
N LEU A 307 13.65 -6.01 10.00
CA LEU A 307 14.87 -5.34 9.56
C LEU A 307 15.66 -4.77 10.74
N TRP A 308 14.92 -4.27 11.72
CA TRP A 308 15.47 -3.64 12.91
C TRP A 308 14.39 -3.49 13.97
N THR A 309 14.77 -3.44 15.24
CA THR A 309 13.91 -3.07 16.36
C THR A 309 14.69 -2.40 17.48
N MET A 310 14.00 -1.60 18.26
CA MET A 310 14.44 -1.09 19.56
C MET A 310 13.23 -1.09 20.49
N LYS A 311 13.43 -1.50 21.72
CA LYS A 311 12.42 -1.43 22.77
C LYS A 311 12.83 -0.34 23.73
N GLU A 312 11.93 0.61 24.00
CA GLU A 312 12.19 1.79 24.81
C GLU A 312 10.95 2.15 25.62
N GLY A 313 11.03 2.09 26.94
CA GLY A 313 9.89 2.33 27.80
C GLY A 313 8.69 1.48 27.41
N SER A 314 7.58 2.12 27.12
CA SER A 314 6.31 1.51 26.71
C SER A 314 6.14 1.35 25.18
N PHE A 315 7.24 1.46 24.42
CA PHE A 315 7.23 1.40 22.96
C PHE A 315 8.17 0.32 22.42
N ALA A 316 7.88 -0.14 21.19
CA ALA A 316 8.85 -0.83 20.36
C ALA A 316 8.79 -0.31 18.93
N TRP A 317 9.94 -0.23 18.28
CA TRP A 317 10.18 0.48 17.04
C TRP A 317 10.48 -0.46 15.86
N ALA A 318 9.94 -1.68 15.87
CA ALA A 318 10.27 -2.65 14.84
C ALA A 318 9.92 -2.15 13.44
N GLN A 319 10.87 -2.35 12.53
CA GLN A 319 10.71 -2.10 11.10
C GLN A 319 10.69 -3.44 10.38
N TYR A 320 9.72 -3.65 9.50
CA TYR A 320 9.58 -4.91 8.77
C TYR A 320 9.56 -4.69 7.27
N ARG A 321 10.07 -5.69 6.54
CA ARG A 321 9.89 -5.85 5.11
C ARG A 321 9.35 -7.23 4.82
N PHE A 322 8.45 -7.32 3.84
CA PHE A 322 7.97 -8.57 3.27
C PHE A 322 8.41 -8.65 1.80
N GLY A 323 9.06 -9.74 1.46
CA GLY A 323 9.67 -9.94 0.16
C GLY A 323 11.10 -9.42 0.08
N ASP A 324 11.79 -9.86 -0.98
CA ASP A 324 13.18 -9.49 -1.23
C ASP A 324 13.27 -8.21 -2.05
N VAL A 325 14.33 -7.44 -1.82
CA VAL A 325 14.73 -6.37 -2.71
C VAL A 325 15.33 -7.03 -3.95
N PRO A 326 14.79 -6.76 -5.15
CA PRO A 326 15.38 -7.27 -6.38
C PRO A 326 16.85 -6.84 -6.46
N LYS A 327 17.73 -7.80 -6.67
CA LYS A 327 19.13 -7.47 -6.96
C LYS A 327 19.13 -6.60 -8.21
N SER A 328 19.68 -5.39 -8.13
CA SER A 328 19.91 -4.57 -9.30
C SER A 328 20.71 -5.42 -10.30
N VAL A 329 20.19 -5.54 -11.51
CA VAL A 329 20.98 -6.05 -12.62
C VAL A 329 22.04 -4.98 -12.87
N THR A 330 23.23 -5.19 -12.30
CA THR A 330 24.44 -4.40 -12.57
C THR A 330 24.90 -4.63 -13.99
#